data_598ed9968a8ca9fb30c13eef900d2045
#
_entry.id   598ed9968a8ca9fb30c13eef900d2045
#
_cell.length_a   1.000
_cell.length_b   1.000
_cell.length_c   1.000
_cell.angle_alpha   90.00
_cell.angle_beta   90.00
_cell.angle_gamma   90.00
#
_symmetry.space_group_name_H-M   'P 1'
#
loop_
_entity.id
_entity.type
_entity.pdbx_description
1 polymer ?
#
loop_
_entity_poly.entity_id
_entity_poly.type
_entity_poly.pdbx_seq_one_letter_code
_entity_poly.pdbx_strand_id
1 'polypeptide(L)'
;MAELTPEARAEHNRRQLRYYEQDKPGMVPTRSPYLQRHVDALAGFAGLRPGQRVLEVGCGMGRYTLLLAERGYAVEGLDLSPVLLERLRSFARDRLELPVHVADVVEPPAALLGAFDAVIGFFALHHIHDLSLSLRSMSRLLVPGGRIAFLEPNPYNPLYYVQMAMKPEMTWQGDRGMLRMRPGVILPALESAGLGDCAYRRFGFFPPFLANAGGGGRAEAVLERVRPFQPMLPFQLFRGTLLSA
;
A
#
# COMPACT_ATOMS: atom_id res chain seq x y z
N MET A 1 -12.45 -10.99 15.77
CA MET A 1 -11.67 -9.98 16.54
C MET A 1 -12.69 -8.94 17.01
N ALA A 2 -12.64 -8.53 18.28
CA ALA A 2 -13.52 -7.46 18.75
C ALA A 2 -13.23 -6.18 17.97
N GLU A 3 -14.27 -5.49 17.51
CA GLU A 3 -14.13 -4.16 16.93
C GLU A 3 -13.54 -3.21 17.97
N LEU A 4 -12.58 -2.40 17.53
CA LEU A 4 -11.98 -1.43 18.43
C LEU A 4 -12.96 -0.30 18.71
N THR A 5 -12.87 0.22 19.93
CA THR A 5 -13.61 1.44 20.25
C THR A 5 -13.06 2.62 19.43
N PRO A 6 -13.90 3.62 19.12
CA PRO A 6 -13.46 4.84 18.45
C PRO A 6 -12.25 5.52 19.13
N GLU A 7 -12.20 5.47 20.47
CA GLU A 7 -11.11 6.04 21.27
C GLU A 7 -9.80 5.30 21.07
N ALA A 8 -9.82 3.96 21.00
CA ALA A 8 -8.64 3.14 20.76
C ALA A 8 -8.09 3.37 19.34
N ARG A 9 -8.99 3.54 18.35
CA ARG A 9 -8.61 3.91 16.99
C ARG A 9 -7.98 5.29 16.94
N ALA A 10 -8.60 6.30 17.57
CA ALA A 10 -8.07 7.64 17.61
C ALA A 10 -6.68 7.70 18.29
N GLU A 11 -6.46 6.94 19.36
CA GLU A 11 -5.14 6.86 20.00
C GLU A 11 -4.10 6.17 19.10
N HIS A 12 -4.50 5.12 18.39
CA HIS A 12 -3.63 4.47 17.40
C HIS A 12 -3.24 5.46 16.29
N ASN A 13 -4.20 6.19 15.71
CA ASN A 13 -3.96 7.19 14.68
C ASN A 13 -3.02 8.30 15.16
N ARG A 14 -3.21 8.82 16.38
CA ARG A 14 -2.28 9.81 16.97
C ARG A 14 -0.84 9.29 17.08
N ARG A 15 -0.66 8.00 17.40
CA ARG A 15 0.67 7.38 17.44
C ARG A 15 1.29 7.26 16.06
N GLN A 16 0.50 6.87 15.04
CA GLN A 16 0.94 6.81 13.65
C GLN A 16 1.37 8.19 13.15
N LEU A 17 0.57 9.23 13.38
CA LEU A 17 0.92 10.60 13.02
C LEU A 17 2.27 11.02 13.62
N ARG A 18 2.44 10.88 14.95
CA ARG A 18 3.71 11.21 15.62
C ARG A 18 4.91 10.43 15.06
N TYR A 19 4.71 9.19 14.63
CA TYR A 19 5.78 8.36 14.08
C TYR A 19 6.16 8.75 12.66
N TYR A 20 5.17 9.06 11.79
CA TYR A 20 5.41 9.32 10.37
C TYR A 20 5.71 10.78 10.03
N GLU A 21 5.29 11.72 10.87
CA GLU A 21 5.59 13.15 10.68
C GLU A 21 7.04 13.54 11.00
N GLN A 22 7.80 12.63 11.62
CA GLN A 22 9.25 12.78 11.79
C GLN A 22 9.97 12.71 10.43
N ASP A 23 11.22 13.17 10.39
CA ASP A 23 12.04 13.05 9.19
C ASP A 23 12.31 11.58 8.87
N LYS A 24 11.80 11.14 7.72
CA LYS A 24 11.94 9.79 7.19
C LYS A 24 12.51 9.82 5.78
N PRO A 25 13.84 9.84 5.63
CA PRO A 25 14.49 9.91 4.31
C PRO A 25 14.02 8.79 3.37
N GLY A 26 13.70 7.61 3.92
CA GLY A 26 13.16 6.49 3.16
C GLY A 26 11.77 6.71 2.54
N MET A 27 11.03 7.74 2.96
CA MET A 27 9.71 8.07 2.40
C MET A 27 9.76 9.16 1.31
N VAL A 28 10.90 9.82 1.15
CA VAL A 28 11.07 10.87 0.13
C VAL A 28 10.85 10.29 -1.26
N PRO A 29 10.05 10.95 -2.13
CA PRO A 29 9.84 10.51 -3.49
C PRO A 29 11.14 10.44 -4.28
N THR A 30 11.42 9.30 -4.89
CA THR A 30 12.58 9.08 -5.76
C THR A 30 12.18 8.22 -6.96
N ARG A 31 12.94 8.35 -8.05
CA ARG A 31 12.75 7.52 -9.25
C ARG A 31 13.85 6.48 -9.34
N SER A 32 13.62 5.31 -8.76
CA SER A 32 14.54 4.17 -8.88
C SER A 32 13.88 3.00 -9.58
N PRO A 33 14.64 2.13 -10.29
CA PRO A 33 14.13 0.90 -10.86
C PRO A 33 13.40 0.02 -9.84
N TYR A 34 13.89 0.00 -8.61
CA TYR A 34 13.27 -0.71 -7.50
C TYR A 34 11.83 -0.24 -7.20
N LEU A 35 11.61 1.07 -7.11
CA LEU A 35 10.26 1.64 -6.86
C LEU A 35 9.35 1.49 -8.09
N GLN A 36 9.92 1.65 -9.29
CA GLN A 36 9.20 1.43 -10.54
C GLN A 36 8.64 0.01 -10.58
N ARG A 37 9.44 -0.98 -10.17
CA ARG A 37 9.04 -2.38 -10.11
C ARG A 37 7.88 -2.63 -9.13
N HIS A 38 7.86 -1.94 -7.99
CA HIS A 38 6.72 -2.03 -7.04
C HIS A 38 5.43 -1.56 -7.71
N VAL A 39 5.47 -0.41 -8.38
CA VAL A 39 4.30 0.13 -9.09
C VAL A 39 3.86 -0.82 -10.19
N ASP A 40 4.80 -1.31 -11.03
CA ASP A 40 4.48 -2.21 -12.13
C ASP A 40 3.91 -3.55 -11.63
N ALA A 41 4.45 -4.07 -10.53
CA ALA A 41 3.98 -5.31 -9.92
C ALA A 41 2.56 -5.17 -9.38
N LEU A 42 2.27 -4.07 -8.65
CA LEU A 42 0.92 -3.82 -8.11
C LEU A 42 -0.07 -3.53 -9.24
N ALA A 43 0.26 -2.62 -10.16
CA ALA A 43 -0.60 -2.24 -11.27
C ALA A 43 -0.93 -3.44 -12.16
N GLY A 44 0.08 -4.24 -12.53
CA GLY A 44 -0.12 -5.46 -13.33
C GLY A 44 -0.94 -6.52 -12.60
N PHE A 45 -0.72 -6.71 -11.29
CA PHE A 45 -1.49 -7.67 -10.49
C PHE A 45 -2.94 -7.24 -10.27
N ALA A 46 -3.18 -5.95 -10.07
CA ALA A 46 -4.51 -5.37 -9.96
C ALA A 46 -5.20 -5.21 -11.33
N GLY A 47 -4.46 -5.36 -12.43
CA GLY A 47 -4.98 -5.14 -13.80
C GLY A 47 -5.37 -3.69 -14.05
N LEU A 48 -4.62 -2.74 -13.47
CA LEU A 48 -4.86 -1.30 -13.67
C LEU A 48 -4.50 -0.89 -15.11
N ARG A 49 -5.20 0.12 -15.61
CA ARG A 49 -4.98 0.71 -16.93
C ARG A 49 -4.84 2.23 -16.81
N PRO A 50 -3.99 2.86 -17.63
CA PRO A 50 -3.93 4.32 -17.70
C PRO A 50 -5.33 4.93 -17.92
N GLY A 51 -5.58 6.09 -17.33
CA GLY A 51 -6.87 6.76 -17.36
C GLY A 51 -7.87 6.32 -16.29
N GLN A 52 -7.65 5.18 -15.61
CA GLN A 52 -8.49 4.77 -14.49
C GLN A 52 -8.31 5.71 -13.30
N ARG A 53 -9.41 5.93 -12.57
CA ARG A 53 -9.42 6.71 -11.34
C ARG A 53 -8.99 5.82 -10.17
N VAL A 54 -7.86 6.17 -9.56
CA VAL A 54 -7.19 5.36 -8.54
C VAL A 54 -7.04 6.16 -7.25
N LEU A 55 -7.45 5.62 -6.11
CA LEU A 55 -7.16 6.17 -4.80
C LEU A 55 -5.99 5.41 -4.16
N GLU A 56 -4.90 6.11 -3.83
CA GLU A 56 -3.84 5.54 -3.00
C GLU A 56 -4.09 5.87 -1.53
N VAL A 57 -4.28 4.83 -0.72
CA VAL A 57 -4.47 4.93 0.74
C VAL A 57 -3.12 4.82 1.44
N GLY A 58 -2.86 5.76 2.37
CA GLY A 58 -1.57 5.89 3.02
C GLY A 58 -0.49 6.42 2.07
N CYS A 59 -0.85 7.39 1.23
CA CYS A 59 0.02 7.92 0.18
C CYS A 59 1.23 8.70 0.72
N GLY A 60 1.20 9.14 1.98
CA GLY A 60 2.27 9.87 2.64
C GLY A 60 2.75 11.08 1.83
N MET A 61 4.07 11.16 1.61
CA MET A 61 4.69 12.23 0.80
C MET A 61 4.64 11.98 -0.72
N GLY A 62 3.87 10.97 -1.19
CA GLY A 62 3.67 10.72 -2.61
C GLY A 62 4.72 9.85 -3.29
N ARG A 63 5.46 9.03 -2.53
CA ARG A 63 6.54 8.19 -3.06
C ARG A 63 6.10 7.31 -4.23
N TYR A 64 4.88 6.77 -4.18
CA TYR A 64 4.28 5.96 -5.24
C TYR A 64 3.22 6.72 -6.03
N THR A 65 2.49 7.66 -5.40
CA THR A 65 1.48 8.50 -6.04
C THR A 65 2.03 9.23 -7.27
N LEU A 66 3.21 9.85 -7.12
CA LEU A 66 3.87 10.57 -8.22
C LEU A 66 4.24 9.62 -9.37
N LEU A 67 4.71 8.41 -9.06
CA LEU A 67 5.05 7.41 -10.07
C LEU A 67 3.81 6.87 -10.81
N LEU A 68 2.67 6.76 -10.12
CA LEU A 68 1.38 6.39 -10.71
C LEU A 68 0.87 7.48 -11.63
N ALA A 69 0.90 8.75 -11.18
CA ALA A 69 0.49 9.88 -11.99
C ALA A 69 1.33 10.01 -13.27
N GLU A 70 2.65 9.81 -13.19
CA GLU A 70 3.57 9.80 -14.33
C GLU A 70 3.27 8.67 -15.34
N ARG A 71 2.57 7.61 -14.92
CA ARG A 71 2.10 6.52 -15.80
C ARG A 71 0.72 6.77 -16.40
N GLY A 72 0.14 7.95 -16.16
CA GLY A 72 -1.16 8.35 -16.72
C GLY A 72 -2.37 7.79 -15.97
N TYR A 73 -2.22 7.34 -14.72
CA TYR A 73 -3.37 7.06 -13.86
C TYR A 73 -3.95 8.38 -13.34
N ALA A 74 -5.30 8.48 -13.27
CA ALA A 74 -5.97 9.57 -12.57
C ALA A 74 -5.93 9.27 -11.06
N VAL A 75 -4.76 9.49 -10.44
CA VAL A 75 -4.51 9.10 -9.05
C VAL A 75 -4.85 10.23 -8.09
N GLU A 76 -5.51 9.87 -6.99
CA GLU A 76 -5.75 10.71 -5.82
C GLU A 76 -5.09 10.07 -4.60
N GLY A 77 -4.66 10.90 -3.64
CA GLY A 77 -4.03 10.43 -2.41
C GLY A 77 -4.95 10.59 -1.20
N LEU A 78 -4.96 9.60 -0.30
CA LEU A 78 -5.59 9.71 1.01
C LEU A 78 -4.60 9.34 2.09
N ASP A 79 -4.44 10.21 3.07
CA ASP A 79 -3.57 9.98 4.23
C ASP A 79 -4.12 10.65 5.48
N LEU A 80 -3.75 10.13 6.66
CA LEU A 80 -4.10 10.71 7.96
C LEU A 80 -3.36 12.03 8.24
N SER A 81 -2.14 12.19 7.69
CA SER A 81 -1.25 13.30 8.01
C SER A 81 -1.40 14.47 7.03
N PRO A 82 -1.92 15.62 7.50
CA PRO A 82 -1.91 16.83 6.69
C PRO A 82 -0.47 17.30 6.37
N VAL A 83 0.49 17.03 7.26
CA VAL A 83 1.91 17.40 7.07
C VAL A 83 2.52 16.63 5.91
N LEU A 84 2.27 15.31 5.83
CA LEU A 84 2.78 14.49 4.72
C LEU A 84 2.14 14.88 3.40
N LEU A 85 0.84 15.17 3.38
CA LEU A 85 0.15 15.61 2.19
C LEU A 85 0.62 16.99 1.69
N GLU A 86 0.99 17.90 2.59
CA GLU A 86 1.60 19.16 2.21
C GLU A 86 2.99 18.94 1.57
N ARG A 87 3.79 18.03 2.13
CA ARG A 87 5.05 17.60 1.51
C ARG A 87 4.81 16.97 0.13
N LEU A 88 3.78 16.15 -0.03
CA LEU A 88 3.39 15.59 -1.34
C LEU A 88 3.10 16.70 -2.34
N ARG A 89 2.27 17.69 -1.98
CA ARG A 89 1.98 18.85 -2.84
C ARG A 89 3.26 19.58 -3.23
N SER A 90 4.20 19.75 -2.29
CA SER A 90 5.48 20.40 -2.58
C SER A 90 6.36 19.61 -3.56
N PHE A 91 6.30 18.26 -3.54
CA PHE A 91 7.01 17.41 -4.50
C PHE A 91 6.30 17.34 -5.86
N ALA A 92 4.97 17.37 -5.88
CA ALA A 92 4.19 17.43 -7.12
C ALA A 92 4.42 18.75 -7.85
N ARG A 93 4.51 19.85 -7.11
CA ARG A 93 4.66 21.25 -7.61
C ARG A 93 3.74 21.50 -8.82
N ASP A 94 4.09 22.44 -9.67
CA ASP A 94 3.31 22.88 -10.84
C ASP A 94 3.20 21.81 -11.96
N ARG A 95 3.64 20.60 -11.71
CA ARG A 95 3.71 19.53 -12.73
C ARG A 95 2.47 18.65 -12.77
N LEU A 96 1.79 18.48 -11.63
CA LEU A 96 0.68 17.53 -11.50
C LEU A 96 -0.38 18.10 -10.55
N GLU A 97 -1.60 18.24 -11.04
CA GLU A 97 -2.76 18.41 -10.16
C GLU A 97 -3.09 17.05 -9.53
N LEU A 98 -2.69 16.87 -8.27
CA LEU A 98 -2.95 15.68 -7.50
C LEU A 98 -3.97 16.01 -6.40
N PRO A 99 -5.22 15.57 -6.54
CA PRO A 99 -6.18 15.67 -5.44
C PRO A 99 -5.68 14.83 -4.26
N VAL A 100 -5.67 15.42 -3.07
CA VAL A 100 -5.29 14.75 -1.84
C VAL A 100 -6.28 15.03 -0.72
N HIS A 101 -6.57 13.99 0.07
CA HIS A 101 -7.60 13.98 1.09
C HIS A 101 -7.01 13.65 2.46
N VAL A 102 -7.17 14.56 3.42
CA VAL A 102 -6.82 14.29 4.83
C VAL A 102 -7.98 13.54 5.46
N ALA A 103 -7.87 12.24 5.65
CA ALA A 103 -8.93 11.44 6.26
C ALA A 103 -8.44 10.12 6.84
N ASP A 104 -9.17 9.59 7.83
CA ASP A 104 -9.10 8.17 8.17
C ASP A 104 -9.86 7.36 7.11
N VAL A 105 -9.22 6.33 6.59
CA VAL A 105 -9.83 5.44 5.59
C VAL A 105 -11.08 4.73 6.10
N VAL A 106 -11.25 4.63 7.41
CA VAL A 106 -12.47 4.07 8.05
C VAL A 106 -13.66 5.01 7.88
N GLU A 107 -13.42 6.33 7.83
CA GLU A 107 -14.42 7.37 7.69
C GLU A 107 -14.06 8.33 6.51
N PRO A 108 -14.05 7.83 5.28
CA PRO A 108 -13.66 8.63 4.13
C PRO A 108 -14.72 9.70 3.84
N PRO A 109 -14.33 10.84 3.23
CA PRO A 109 -15.27 11.84 2.77
C PRO A 109 -16.36 11.25 1.86
N ALA A 110 -17.61 11.66 2.05
CA ALA A 110 -18.74 11.14 1.29
C ALA A 110 -18.60 11.34 -0.23
N ALA A 111 -17.92 12.40 -0.66
CA ALA A 111 -17.65 12.67 -2.08
C ALA A 111 -16.76 11.62 -2.78
N LEU A 112 -16.07 10.77 -2.01
CA LEU A 112 -15.21 9.72 -2.54
C LEU A 112 -15.95 8.38 -2.72
N LEU A 113 -17.15 8.24 -2.19
CA LEU A 113 -17.89 6.98 -2.25
C LEU A 113 -18.29 6.63 -3.69
N GLY A 114 -18.04 5.38 -4.09
CA GLY A 114 -18.38 4.87 -5.41
C GLY A 114 -17.67 5.58 -6.57
N ALA A 115 -16.47 6.12 -6.33
CA ALA A 115 -15.82 7.02 -7.27
C ALA A 115 -14.59 6.43 -7.98
N PHE A 116 -14.05 5.30 -7.50
CA PHE A 116 -12.75 4.80 -7.95
C PHE A 116 -12.84 3.45 -8.64
N ASP A 117 -12.08 3.29 -9.73
CA ASP A 117 -11.84 1.99 -10.38
C ASP A 117 -10.95 1.10 -9.51
N ALA A 118 -10.07 1.71 -8.73
CA ALA A 118 -9.22 0.99 -7.79
C ALA A 118 -8.90 1.81 -6.53
N VAL A 119 -8.84 1.10 -5.39
CA VAL A 119 -8.26 1.57 -4.13
C VAL A 119 -7.01 0.75 -3.89
N ILE A 120 -5.86 1.41 -3.80
CA ILE A 120 -4.57 0.75 -3.69
C ILE A 120 -3.77 1.29 -2.51
N GLY A 121 -2.71 0.58 -2.14
CA GLY A 121 -1.73 1.09 -1.19
C GLY A 121 -0.41 0.32 -1.23
N PHE A 122 0.64 1.02 -0.82
CA PHE A 122 1.99 0.48 -0.75
C PHE A 122 2.49 0.58 0.68
N PHE A 123 2.69 -0.56 1.33
CA PHE A 123 3.20 -0.63 2.71
C PHE A 123 2.35 0.16 3.71
N ALA A 124 1.04 0.19 3.51
CA ALA A 124 0.09 0.98 4.30
C ALA A 124 -0.84 0.12 5.16
N LEU A 125 -1.27 -1.04 4.64
CA LEU A 125 -2.31 -1.86 5.26
C LEU A 125 -1.90 -2.40 6.63
N HIS A 126 -0.61 -2.71 6.82
CA HIS A 126 -0.11 -3.23 8.10
C HIS A 126 -0.08 -2.16 9.22
N HIS A 127 -0.18 -0.88 8.88
CA HIS A 127 -0.31 0.22 9.84
C HIS A 127 -1.75 0.49 10.25
N ILE A 128 -2.72 -0.02 9.48
CA ILE A 128 -4.13 0.16 9.78
C ILE A 128 -4.53 -0.81 10.91
N HIS A 129 -5.17 -0.29 11.94
CA HIS A 129 -5.46 -1.08 13.14
C HIS A 129 -6.62 -2.06 12.92
N ASP A 130 -7.77 -1.59 12.46
CA ASP A 130 -8.94 -2.42 12.17
C ASP A 130 -9.01 -2.74 10.67
N LEU A 131 -8.43 -3.88 10.33
CA LEU A 131 -8.36 -4.34 8.95
C LEU A 131 -9.75 -4.57 8.34
N SER A 132 -10.65 -5.21 9.08
CA SER A 132 -11.96 -5.58 8.55
C SER A 132 -12.83 -4.35 8.29
N LEU A 133 -12.86 -3.43 9.24
CA LEU A 133 -13.60 -2.16 9.11
C LEU A 133 -13.03 -1.32 7.97
N SER A 134 -11.71 -1.21 7.88
CA SER A 134 -11.04 -0.44 6.83
C SER A 134 -11.28 -1.01 5.44
N LEU A 135 -11.20 -2.33 5.26
CA LEU A 135 -11.48 -2.95 3.97
C LEU A 135 -12.96 -2.79 3.57
N ARG A 136 -13.91 -2.90 4.51
CA ARG A 136 -15.32 -2.58 4.25
C ARG A 136 -15.52 -1.11 3.85
N SER A 137 -14.80 -0.20 4.49
CA SER A 137 -14.86 1.20 4.12
C SER A 137 -14.25 1.45 2.74
N MET A 138 -13.10 0.85 2.44
CA MET A 138 -12.46 0.94 1.13
C MET A 138 -13.33 0.36 0.01
N SER A 139 -14.07 -0.75 0.26
CA SER A 139 -14.96 -1.31 -0.77
C SER A 139 -16.08 -0.35 -1.17
N ARG A 140 -16.54 0.52 -0.26
CA ARG A 140 -17.55 1.56 -0.54
C ARG A 140 -17.03 2.70 -1.43
N LEU A 141 -15.72 2.85 -1.56
CA LEU A 141 -15.09 3.85 -2.43
C LEU A 141 -15.07 3.41 -3.90
N LEU A 142 -15.26 2.11 -4.16
CA LEU A 142 -15.16 1.51 -5.47
C LEU A 142 -16.45 1.67 -6.28
N VAL A 143 -16.29 1.85 -7.58
CA VAL A 143 -17.36 1.58 -8.55
C VAL A 143 -17.64 0.07 -8.61
N PRO A 144 -18.82 -0.39 -9.08
CA PRO A 144 -19.06 -1.83 -9.34
C PRO A 144 -17.99 -2.42 -10.25
N GLY A 145 -17.41 -3.55 -9.88
CA GLY A 145 -16.28 -4.17 -10.56
C GLY A 145 -14.90 -3.53 -10.28
N GLY A 146 -14.86 -2.49 -9.45
CA GLY A 146 -13.62 -1.87 -8.98
C GLY A 146 -12.81 -2.79 -8.08
N ARG A 147 -11.54 -2.48 -7.84
CA ARG A 147 -10.60 -3.38 -7.17
C ARG A 147 -9.91 -2.74 -5.98
N ILE A 148 -9.71 -3.52 -4.92
CA ILE A 148 -8.74 -3.22 -3.87
C ILE A 148 -7.46 -3.98 -4.18
N ALA A 149 -6.29 -3.32 -4.08
CA ALA A 149 -5.01 -3.99 -4.18
C ALA A 149 -3.93 -3.35 -3.30
N PHE A 150 -3.18 -4.17 -2.56
CA PHE A 150 -2.12 -3.71 -1.67
C PHE A 150 -0.82 -4.46 -1.88
N LEU A 151 0.29 -3.73 -1.78
CA LEU A 151 1.63 -4.28 -1.69
C LEU A 151 2.10 -4.17 -0.24
N GLU A 152 2.44 -5.32 0.36
CA GLU A 152 2.78 -5.39 1.78
C GLU A 152 4.05 -6.24 2.01
N PRO A 153 4.75 -6.05 3.14
CA PRO A 153 5.84 -6.93 3.51
C PRO A 153 5.34 -8.36 3.73
N ASN A 154 6.18 -9.32 3.40
CA ASN A 154 5.89 -10.73 3.68
C ASN A 154 6.41 -11.11 5.08
N PRO A 155 5.54 -11.45 6.05
CA PRO A 155 5.95 -11.82 7.40
C PRO A 155 6.77 -13.11 7.49
N TYR A 156 6.81 -13.90 6.44
CA TYR A 156 7.62 -15.11 6.37
C TYR A 156 9.05 -14.88 5.86
N ASN A 157 9.39 -13.63 5.46
CA ASN A 157 10.73 -13.28 5.05
C ASN A 157 11.61 -12.99 6.28
N PRO A 158 12.64 -13.83 6.59
CA PRO A 158 13.49 -13.61 7.77
C PRO A 158 14.34 -12.34 7.68
N LEU A 159 14.69 -11.90 6.46
CA LEU A 159 15.50 -10.68 6.26
C LEU A 159 14.78 -9.42 6.70
N TYR A 160 13.44 -9.42 6.72
CA TYR A 160 12.67 -8.30 7.24
C TYR A 160 12.96 -8.05 8.72
N TYR A 161 13.05 -9.12 9.52
CA TYR A 161 13.35 -9.01 10.95
C TYR A 161 14.79 -8.57 11.22
N VAL A 162 15.73 -9.03 10.39
CA VAL A 162 17.11 -8.54 10.42
C VAL A 162 17.15 -7.04 10.10
N GLN A 163 16.43 -6.62 9.06
CA GLN A 163 16.33 -5.21 8.67
C GLN A 163 15.71 -4.36 9.78
N MET A 164 14.67 -4.85 10.45
CA MET A 164 14.05 -4.18 11.59
C MET A 164 15.02 -4.00 12.76
N ALA A 165 15.87 -4.99 13.03
CA ALA A 165 16.88 -4.90 14.09
C ALA A 165 18.03 -3.93 13.75
N MET A 166 18.31 -3.71 12.45
CA MET A 166 19.44 -2.91 11.99
C MET A 166 19.08 -1.44 11.69
N LYS A 167 17.82 -1.14 11.44
CA LYS A 167 17.36 0.22 11.05
C LYS A 167 16.71 0.93 12.23
N PRO A 168 17.33 2.02 12.75
CA PRO A 168 16.79 2.77 13.89
C PRO A 168 15.39 3.35 13.65
N GLU A 169 15.05 3.61 12.38
CA GLU A 169 13.75 4.15 11.97
C GLU A 169 12.61 3.12 11.95
N MET A 170 12.93 1.82 12.07
CA MET A 170 11.96 0.74 12.18
C MET A 170 11.81 0.33 13.65
N THR A 171 10.57 0.21 14.11
CA THR A 171 10.31 -0.19 15.49
C THR A 171 9.32 -1.35 15.53
N TRP A 172 9.53 -2.30 16.46
CA TRP A 172 8.58 -3.38 16.65
C TRP A 172 7.14 -2.90 16.88
N GLN A 173 6.97 -1.81 17.62
CA GLN A 173 5.64 -1.25 17.89
C GLN A 173 4.99 -0.64 16.64
N GLY A 174 5.78 0.00 15.77
CA GLY A 174 5.30 0.57 14.50
C GLY A 174 4.97 -0.49 13.47
N ASP A 175 5.82 -1.51 13.36
CA ASP A 175 5.81 -2.44 12.24
C ASP A 175 5.19 -3.83 12.56
N ARG A 176 4.87 -4.13 13.83
CA ARG A 176 4.29 -5.43 14.23
C ARG A 176 2.99 -5.81 13.49
N GLY A 177 2.31 -4.83 12.93
CA GLY A 177 1.10 -5.04 12.11
C GLY A 177 1.37 -5.92 10.90
N MET A 178 2.61 -5.97 10.41
CA MET A 178 3.00 -6.86 9.32
C MET A 178 2.74 -8.34 9.62
N LEU A 179 2.75 -8.77 10.89
CA LEU A 179 2.44 -10.16 11.26
C LEU A 179 1.02 -10.58 10.85
N ARG A 180 0.13 -9.63 10.66
CA ARG A 180 -1.24 -9.86 10.16
C ARG A 180 -1.31 -9.96 8.64
N MET A 181 -0.26 -9.54 7.93
CA MET A 181 -0.20 -9.57 6.47
C MET A 181 0.04 -11.00 5.95
N ARG A 182 -0.78 -11.95 6.40
CA ARG A 182 -0.77 -13.35 5.96
C ARG A 182 -1.95 -13.60 5.05
N PRO A 183 -1.79 -14.38 3.97
CA PRO A 183 -2.91 -14.70 3.08
C PRO A 183 -4.14 -15.23 3.81
N GLY A 184 -3.95 -16.10 4.81
CA GLY A 184 -5.05 -16.63 5.65
C GLY A 184 -5.75 -15.61 6.55
N VAL A 185 -5.24 -14.36 6.63
CA VAL A 185 -5.89 -13.25 7.34
C VAL A 185 -6.48 -12.26 6.35
N ILE A 186 -5.71 -11.89 5.32
CA ILE A 186 -6.11 -10.83 4.38
C ILE A 186 -7.20 -11.30 3.43
N LEU A 187 -7.09 -12.52 2.86
CA LEU A 187 -8.09 -13.00 1.89
C LEU A 187 -9.50 -13.11 2.52
N PRO A 188 -9.70 -13.76 3.68
CA PRO A 188 -11.01 -13.76 4.32
C PRO A 188 -11.52 -12.35 4.71
N ALA A 189 -10.62 -11.42 5.04
CA ALA A 189 -11.00 -10.04 5.35
C ALA A 189 -11.49 -9.28 4.10
N LEU A 190 -10.87 -9.51 2.94
CA LEU A 190 -11.33 -8.98 1.65
C LEU A 190 -12.72 -9.57 1.30
N GLU A 191 -12.89 -10.88 1.41
CA GLU A 191 -14.18 -11.56 1.17
C GLU A 191 -15.29 -11.02 2.09
N SER A 192 -14.97 -10.82 3.38
CA SER A 192 -15.90 -10.24 4.36
C SER A 192 -16.26 -8.78 4.08
N ALA A 193 -15.46 -8.09 3.28
CA ALA A 193 -15.73 -6.72 2.82
C ALA A 193 -16.53 -6.66 1.51
N GLY A 194 -17.06 -7.81 1.03
CA GLY A 194 -17.87 -7.92 -0.20
C GLY A 194 -17.05 -8.00 -1.48
N LEU A 195 -15.78 -8.39 -1.39
CA LEU A 195 -14.90 -8.55 -2.53
C LEU A 195 -14.82 -10.03 -2.94
N GLY A 196 -14.86 -10.31 -4.22
CA GLY A 196 -14.58 -11.60 -4.83
C GLY A 196 -13.26 -11.61 -5.60
N ASP A 197 -12.97 -12.70 -6.29
CA ASP A 197 -11.72 -12.93 -7.02
C ASP A 197 -10.47 -12.59 -6.19
N CYS A 198 -10.54 -12.90 -4.89
CA CYS A 198 -9.48 -12.61 -3.94
C CYS A 198 -8.24 -13.44 -4.26
N ALA A 199 -7.12 -12.78 -4.43
CA ALA A 199 -5.87 -13.42 -4.80
C ALA A 199 -4.68 -12.77 -4.08
N TYR A 200 -3.59 -13.54 -3.96
CA TYR A 200 -2.30 -13.02 -3.53
C TYR A 200 -1.17 -13.54 -4.40
N ARG A 201 -0.07 -12.79 -4.45
CA ARG A 201 1.17 -13.18 -5.12
C ARG A 201 2.35 -12.62 -4.34
N ARG A 202 3.42 -13.37 -4.25
CA ARG A 202 4.70 -12.90 -3.71
C ARG A 202 5.64 -12.51 -4.83
N PHE A 203 6.52 -11.52 -4.56
CA PHE A 203 7.52 -11.09 -5.51
C PHE A 203 8.67 -10.35 -4.80
N GLY A 204 9.68 -9.96 -5.59
CA GLY A 204 10.89 -9.36 -5.11
C GLY A 204 11.89 -10.43 -4.67
N PHE A 205 13.16 -10.13 -4.74
CA PHE A 205 14.23 -10.99 -4.28
C PHE A 205 15.42 -10.16 -3.81
N PHE A 206 15.76 -9.12 -4.58
CA PHE A 206 16.95 -8.32 -4.33
C PHE A 206 16.68 -7.10 -3.43
N PRO A 207 17.64 -6.75 -2.56
CA PRO A 207 17.63 -5.46 -1.90
C PRO A 207 17.79 -4.32 -2.92
N PRO A 208 17.43 -3.08 -2.56
CA PRO A 208 17.40 -1.95 -3.49
C PRO A 208 18.69 -1.74 -4.28
N PHE A 209 19.85 -1.93 -3.67
CA PHE A 209 21.15 -1.70 -4.32
C PHE A 209 21.42 -2.71 -5.44
N LEU A 210 20.97 -3.97 -5.33
CA LEU A 210 21.06 -4.97 -6.39
C LEU A 210 19.95 -4.81 -7.44
N ALA A 211 18.73 -4.52 -7.00
CA ALA A 211 17.60 -4.30 -7.91
C ALA A 211 17.80 -3.07 -8.81
N ASN A 212 18.52 -2.07 -8.33
CA ASN A 212 18.86 -0.86 -9.09
C ASN A 212 20.10 -1.04 -10.00
N ALA A 213 20.84 -2.13 -9.87
CA ALA A 213 21.95 -2.44 -10.76
C ALA A 213 21.47 -2.87 -12.15
N GLY A 214 22.29 -2.61 -13.18
CA GLY A 214 21.98 -3.01 -14.57
C GLY A 214 21.72 -4.52 -14.68
N GLY A 215 20.55 -4.89 -15.18
CA GLY A 215 20.13 -6.30 -15.31
C GLY A 215 19.53 -6.94 -14.05
N GLY A 216 19.57 -6.27 -12.89
CA GLY A 216 19.05 -6.80 -11.61
C GLY A 216 17.59 -7.25 -11.70
N GLY A 217 16.72 -6.48 -12.34
CA GLY A 217 15.31 -6.83 -12.47
C GLY A 217 15.03 -8.10 -13.30
N ARG A 218 15.87 -8.40 -14.31
CA ARG A 218 15.73 -9.65 -15.10
C ARG A 218 16.16 -10.88 -14.29
N ALA A 219 17.28 -10.80 -13.60
CA ALA A 219 17.75 -11.86 -12.73
C ALA A 219 16.76 -12.14 -11.60
N GLU A 220 16.21 -11.09 -10.99
CA GLU A 220 15.19 -11.18 -9.96
C GLU A 220 13.93 -11.90 -10.46
N ALA A 221 13.42 -11.56 -11.65
CA ALA A 221 12.25 -12.20 -12.24
C ALA A 221 12.44 -13.72 -12.49
N VAL A 222 13.66 -14.17 -12.71
CA VAL A 222 13.99 -15.60 -12.81
C VAL A 222 13.97 -16.24 -11.42
N LEU A 223 14.63 -15.62 -10.45
CA LEU A 223 14.72 -16.14 -9.06
C LEU A 223 13.34 -16.22 -8.38
N GLU A 224 12.45 -15.29 -8.65
CA GLU A 224 11.07 -15.31 -8.15
C GLU A 224 10.28 -16.56 -8.57
N ARG A 225 10.64 -17.19 -9.67
CA ARG A 225 9.98 -18.41 -10.15
C ARG A 225 10.48 -19.69 -9.50
N VAL A 226 11.58 -19.61 -8.75
CA VAL A 226 12.18 -20.77 -8.08
C VAL A 226 11.33 -21.12 -6.86
N ARG A 227 10.60 -22.22 -6.95
CA ARG A 227 9.60 -22.65 -5.95
C ARG A 227 10.07 -22.62 -4.50
N PRO A 228 11.26 -23.13 -4.13
CA PRO A 228 11.75 -23.11 -2.75
C PRO A 228 11.86 -21.70 -2.15
N PHE A 229 12.10 -20.67 -2.96
CA PHE A 229 12.24 -19.29 -2.47
C PHE A 229 10.93 -18.53 -2.35
N GLN A 230 9.89 -18.95 -3.06
CA GLN A 230 8.60 -18.25 -3.10
C GLN A 230 8.00 -17.95 -1.71
N PRO A 231 8.03 -18.85 -0.72
CA PRO A 231 7.51 -18.55 0.60
C PRO A 231 8.24 -17.41 1.31
N MET A 232 9.50 -17.17 0.97
CA MET A 232 10.40 -16.22 1.64
C MET A 232 10.62 -14.92 0.85
N LEU A 233 9.97 -14.74 -0.30
CA LEU A 233 10.08 -13.49 -1.07
C LEU A 233 9.64 -12.30 -0.21
N PRO A 234 10.35 -11.13 -0.28
CA PRO A 234 10.16 -10.03 0.66
C PRO A 234 8.79 -9.36 0.62
N PHE A 235 8.14 -9.39 -0.54
CA PHE A 235 6.89 -8.67 -0.75
C PHE A 235 5.76 -9.60 -1.16
N GLN A 236 4.55 -9.16 -0.84
CA GLN A 236 3.33 -9.81 -1.29
C GLN A 236 2.29 -8.78 -1.73
N LEU A 237 1.54 -9.17 -2.72
CA LEU A 237 0.44 -8.44 -3.30
C LEU A 237 -0.86 -9.14 -2.92
N PHE A 238 -1.85 -8.37 -2.53
CA PHE A 238 -3.22 -8.83 -2.31
C PHE A 238 -4.16 -8.04 -3.21
N ARG A 239 -5.19 -8.71 -3.72
CA ARG A 239 -6.28 -8.04 -4.45
C ARG A 239 -7.61 -8.70 -4.17
N GLY A 240 -8.68 -7.92 -4.34
CA GLY A 240 -10.05 -8.40 -4.44
C GLY A 240 -10.85 -7.46 -5.35
N THR A 241 -11.88 -7.97 -6.00
CA THR A 241 -12.75 -7.22 -6.91
C THR A 241 -14.13 -7.06 -6.27
N LEU A 242 -14.67 -5.84 -6.26
CA LEU A 242 -16.04 -5.59 -5.78
C LEU A 242 -17.02 -6.29 -6.72
N LEU A 243 -17.79 -7.23 -6.17
CA LEU A 243 -18.78 -7.95 -6.94
C LEU A 243 -19.91 -6.98 -7.35
N SER A 244 -20.29 -7.04 -8.61
CA SER A 244 -21.50 -6.37 -9.06
C SER A 244 -22.71 -7.03 -8.39
N ALA A 245 -23.58 -6.24 -7.78
CA ALA A 245 -24.83 -6.72 -7.20
C ALA A 245 -25.78 -7.21 -8.29
#